data_6a014caf6a2616dc7e6ef46c62c5e051
#
_entry.id   6a014caf6a2616dc7e6ef46c62c5e051
#
_cell.length_a   1.000
_cell.length_b   1.000
_cell.length_c   1.000
_cell.angle_alpha   90.00
_cell.angle_beta   90.00
_cell.angle_gamma   90.00
#
_symmetry.space_group_name_H-M   'P 1'
#
loop_
_entity.id
_entity.type
_entity.pdbx_description
1 polymer ?
#
loop_
_entity_poly.entity_id
_entity_poly.type
_entity_poly.pdbx_seq_one_letter_code
_entity_poly.pdbx_strand_id
1 'polypeptide(L)'
;MNRNVSASTMTRGQCLRSLAAGSSLLPGLLSELLGEDSGIRERNPLSPGIPDGRPRASRVIMLYMSGGVSHVDTWDPRPKLMRDAGKTVTVNEFQGRKGSFSMYLKSPQWTFRPRGKCGTQVSDLFPRTAACVDDLCVIRSMKSNHTNHYEATLGMHTGSFTFARPSMGSWISYGLGTLNRNLPSFIVLAPQTPYAGGQVWGSDFLPGAHQGTRVVPGTEPVANIQRRSASEELQLLELGLLARMNQRHRAARGDDALLEARMQSFKTAFGMQKEMPEVFDLSDETESTFRSYGLQPGSTSGFAWQCLVARRLAERGVRFVELIDTGSSGNWDAHGDMQTHAPLAANVDQPTAALLQDLKQRGMLEDTLVVWTTEFGRTPFNAAPQAAGREHHHWVFSSWLAGGGVRGGMTWGASDDYGIEVAADEVHVHDFHATILHLLGLDHTRLTWRNSGRDFRLTDVHGRVVHEILS
;
A
#
# COMPACT_ATOMS: atom_id res chain seq x y z
N MET A 1 63.81 22.84 -8.65
CA MET A 1 62.66 23.73 -8.88
C MET A 1 61.43 22.85 -9.22
N ASN A 2 60.71 22.46 -8.16
CA ASN A 2 59.47 21.70 -8.29
C ASN A 2 58.30 22.69 -8.42
N ARG A 3 57.66 22.76 -9.56
CA ARG A 3 56.37 23.46 -9.71
C ARG A 3 55.24 22.50 -9.31
N ASN A 4 54.71 22.69 -8.12
CA ASN A 4 53.42 22.11 -7.72
C ASN A 4 52.31 22.78 -8.55
N VAL A 5 51.77 22.07 -9.56
CA VAL A 5 50.54 22.46 -10.20
C VAL A 5 49.38 22.03 -9.27
N SER A 6 48.82 22.97 -8.54
CA SER A 6 47.59 22.73 -7.77
C SER A 6 46.46 22.56 -8.78
N ALA A 7 45.93 21.33 -8.90
CA ALA A 7 44.70 21.08 -9.61
C ALA A 7 43.56 21.79 -8.86
N SER A 8 43.06 22.89 -9.39
CA SER A 8 41.88 23.56 -8.85
C SER A 8 40.66 22.67 -9.12
N THR A 9 40.13 22.02 -8.09
CA THR A 9 38.91 21.25 -8.19
C THR A 9 37.73 22.19 -8.45
N MET A 10 37.14 22.07 -9.61
CA MET A 10 35.92 22.79 -9.99
C MET A 10 34.76 22.40 -9.08
N THR A 11 34.07 23.39 -8.53
CA THR A 11 32.86 23.12 -7.73
C THR A 11 31.70 22.67 -8.65
N ARG A 12 30.74 21.93 -8.08
CA ARG A 12 29.52 21.44 -8.76
C ARG A 12 28.79 22.57 -9.51
N GLY A 13 28.71 23.75 -8.90
CA GLY A 13 28.09 24.94 -9.51
C GLY A 13 28.89 25.55 -10.65
N GLN A 14 30.21 25.45 -10.61
CA GLN A 14 31.07 25.90 -11.73
C GLN A 14 30.98 24.97 -12.93
N CYS A 15 30.92 23.67 -12.70
CA CYS A 15 30.72 22.67 -13.75
C CYS A 15 29.35 22.84 -14.45
N LEU A 16 28.27 23.03 -13.68
CA LEU A 16 26.93 23.26 -14.23
C LEU A 16 26.84 24.59 -15.03
N ARG A 17 27.53 25.65 -14.61
CA ARG A 17 27.60 26.92 -15.34
C ARG A 17 28.41 26.78 -16.64
N SER A 18 29.49 25.98 -16.65
CA SER A 18 30.26 25.67 -17.85
C SER A 18 29.48 24.86 -18.86
N LEU A 19 28.63 23.92 -18.40
CA LEU A 19 27.69 23.16 -19.22
C LEU A 19 26.62 24.07 -19.86
N ALA A 20 26.08 25.03 -19.10
CA ALA A 20 25.10 25.99 -19.60
C ALA A 20 25.67 27.01 -20.58
N ALA A 21 26.99 27.27 -20.53
CA ALA A 21 27.67 28.24 -21.37
C ALA A 21 28.18 27.71 -22.73
N GLY A 22 27.92 26.43 -23.06
CA GLY A 22 28.29 25.85 -24.38
C GLY A 22 29.80 25.83 -24.66
N SER A 23 30.61 25.52 -23.63
CA SER A 23 32.08 25.55 -23.74
C SER A 23 32.63 24.46 -24.66
N SER A 24 33.57 24.84 -25.55
CA SER A 24 34.34 23.95 -26.45
C SER A 24 35.19 22.88 -25.72
N LEU A 25 35.30 22.97 -24.38
CA LEU A 25 35.99 21.98 -23.53
C LEU A 25 35.11 20.78 -23.17
N LEU A 26 33.80 20.83 -23.41
CA LEU A 26 32.83 19.79 -23.04
C LEU A 26 33.16 18.41 -23.65
N PRO A 27 33.51 18.31 -24.98
CA PRO A 27 33.83 17.02 -25.57
C PRO A 27 35.08 16.36 -25.00
N GLY A 28 36.11 17.13 -24.66
CA GLY A 28 37.33 16.59 -24.05
C GLY A 28 37.12 16.08 -22.60
N LEU A 29 36.40 16.84 -21.79
CA LEU A 29 36.02 16.44 -20.44
C LEU A 29 35.10 15.21 -20.43
N LEU A 30 34.17 15.13 -21.39
CA LEU A 30 33.29 13.99 -21.58
C LEU A 30 34.06 12.73 -22.01
N SER A 31 35.01 12.84 -22.95
CA SER A 31 35.80 11.68 -23.40
C SER A 31 36.73 11.15 -22.31
N GLU A 32 37.35 12.01 -21.52
CA GLU A 32 38.18 11.62 -20.38
C GLU A 32 37.33 10.94 -19.29
N LEU A 33 36.14 11.47 -19.00
CA LEU A 33 35.19 10.90 -18.07
C LEU A 33 34.57 9.59 -18.57
N LEU A 34 34.42 9.39 -19.87
CA LEU A 34 33.90 8.16 -20.51
C LEU A 34 34.97 7.04 -20.63
N GLY A 35 36.26 7.38 -20.55
CA GLY A 35 37.37 6.43 -20.68
C GLY A 35 37.75 5.64 -19.42
N GLU A 36 37.31 6.07 -18.23
CA GLU A 36 37.62 5.39 -16.97
C GLU A 36 36.54 4.35 -16.61
N ASP A 37 36.67 3.14 -17.14
CA ASP A 37 35.81 1.99 -16.72
C ASP A 37 36.34 1.41 -15.40
N SER A 38 35.95 2.04 -14.28
CA SER A 38 36.30 1.55 -12.96
C SER A 38 35.25 0.55 -12.47
N GLY A 39 35.63 -0.71 -12.38
CA GLY A 39 34.78 -1.86 -11.95
C GLY A 39 34.27 -1.83 -10.50
N ILE A 40 33.80 -0.68 -10.03
CA ILE A 40 33.11 -0.55 -8.74
C ILE A 40 31.66 -0.94 -8.95
N ARG A 41 31.28 -2.14 -8.54
CA ARG A 41 29.87 -2.56 -8.50
C ARG A 41 29.12 -1.64 -7.54
N GLU A 42 28.30 -0.74 -8.09
CA GLU A 42 27.32 0.01 -7.30
C GLU A 42 26.39 -0.96 -6.56
N ARG A 43 26.35 -0.89 -5.24
CA ARG A 43 25.34 -1.59 -4.44
C ARG A 43 24.01 -0.86 -4.64
N ASN A 44 23.12 -1.40 -5.48
CA ASN A 44 21.76 -0.90 -5.62
C ASN A 44 20.93 -1.34 -4.40
N PRO A 45 20.44 -0.42 -3.54
CA PRO A 45 19.63 -0.78 -2.38
C PRO A 45 18.31 -1.48 -2.74
N LEU A 46 17.84 -1.31 -3.99
CA LEU A 46 16.65 -1.98 -4.51
C LEU A 46 16.96 -3.28 -5.28
N SER A 47 18.19 -3.82 -5.19
CA SER A 47 18.48 -5.14 -5.78
C SER A 47 17.54 -6.19 -5.20
N PRO A 48 17.08 -7.16 -6.04
CA PRO A 48 16.24 -8.24 -5.53
C PRO A 48 16.87 -8.93 -4.31
N GLY A 49 16.15 -8.91 -3.20
CA GLY A 49 16.52 -9.62 -1.97
C GLY A 49 16.19 -11.12 -2.09
N ILE A 50 16.88 -11.92 -1.29
CA ILE A 50 16.59 -13.36 -1.16
C ILE A 50 15.62 -13.51 0.02
N PRO A 51 14.41 -14.07 -0.22
CA PRO A 51 13.48 -14.34 0.88
C PRO A 51 14.08 -15.30 1.92
N ASP A 52 13.67 -15.16 3.19
CA ASP A 52 14.07 -16.07 4.28
C ASP A 52 13.48 -17.47 4.11
N GLY A 53 12.27 -17.54 3.55
CA GLY A 53 11.54 -18.78 3.29
C GLY A 53 11.01 -18.87 1.86
N ARG A 54 10.25 -19.93 1.57
CA ARG A 54 9.61 -20.10 0.25
C ARG A 54 8.47 -19.08 0.10
N PRO A 55 8.57 -18.09 -0.79
CA PRO A 55 7.49 -17.13 -1.02
C PRO A 55 6.29 -17.85 -1.68
N ARG A 56 5.09 -17.49 -1.26
CA ARG A 56 3.82 -17.85 -1.87
C ARG A 56 3.32 -16.71 -2.76
N ALA A 57 3.60 -15.47 -2.36
CA ALA A 57 3.35 -14.27 -3.14
C ALA A 57 4.65 -13.61 -3.56
N SER A 58 4.68 -13.04 -4.75
CA SER A 58 5.77 -12.21 -5.25
C SER A 58 5.46 -10.71 -5.15
N ARG A 59 4.18 -10.36 -5.01
CA ARG A 59 3.67 -8.98 -4.98
C ARG A 59 2.38 -8.86 -4.18
N VAL A 60 2.05 -7.63 -3.80
CA VAL A 60 0.84 -7.29 -3.03
C VAL A 60 0.09 -6.16 -3.72
N ILE A 61 -1.24 -6.28 -3.80
CA ILE A 61 -2.15 -5.19 -4.11
C ILE A 61 -3.03 -4.97 -2.88
N MET A 62 -2.89 -3.82 -2.22
CA MET A 62 -3.65 -3.48 -1.01
C MET A 62 -4.76 -2.50 -1.35
N LEU A 63 -5.99 -2.85 -1.07
CA LEU A 63 -7.18 -2.03 -1.20
C LEU A 63 -7.52 -1.47 0.19
N TYR A 64 -7.20 -0.22 0.43
CA TYR A 64 -7.41 0.45 1.71
C TYR A 64 -8.66 1.32 1.68
N MET A 65 -9.67 0.94 2.45
CA MET A 65 -10.94 1.64 2.59
C MET A 65 -10.86 2.62 3.76
N SER A 66 -10.57 3.87 3.48
CA SER A 66 -10.32 4.90 4.49
C SER A 66 -11.60 5.33 5.20
N GLY A 67 -11.60 5.34 6.53
CA GLY A 67 -12.70 5.87 7.32
C GLY A 67 -13.46 4.83 8.17
N GLY A 68 -13.00 3.59 8.24
CA GLY A 68 -13.58 2.58 9.14
C GLY A 68 -14.86 1.95 8.60
N VAL A 69 -14.70 0.94 7.75
CA VAL A 69 -15.84 0.19 7.18
C VAL A 69 -16.56 -0.62 8.26
N SER A 70 -17.89 -0.53 8.28
CA SER A 70 -18.70 -1.30 9.24
C SER A 70 -18.67 -2.80 8.93
N HIS A 71 -18.06 -3.60 9.81
CA HIS A 71 -18.01 -5.04 9.68
C HIS A 71 -19.41 -5.68 9.74
N VAL A 72 -20.28 -5.23 10.66
CA VAL A 72 -21.64 -5.78 10.82
C VAL A 72 -22.58 -5.43 9.68
N ASP A 73 -22.23 -4.45 8.83
CA ASP A 73 -23.02 -4.09 7.65
C ASP A 73 -22.43 -4.68 6.34
N THR A 74 -21.23 -5.32 6.39
CA THR A 74 -20.50 -5.75 5.19
C THR A 74 -20.12 -7.24 5.18
N TRP A 75 -19.23 -7.69 6.07
CA TRP A 75 -18.61 -9.02 6.02
C TRP A 75 -18.92 -9.92 7.21
N ASP A 76 -19.50 -9.38 8.28
CA ASP A 76 -19.73 -10.08 9.55
C ASP A 76 -21.21 -10.13 9.93
N PRO A 77 -22.00 -11.11 9.40
CA PRO A 77 -23.42 -11.24 9.70
C PRO A 77 -23.66 -11.58 11.17
N ARG A 78 -24.54 -10.81 11.84
CA ARG A 78 -24.91 -11.01 13.25
C ARG A 78 -26.42 -11.16 13.39
N PRO A 79 -26.98 -12.39 13.24
CA PRO A 79 -28.44 -12.60 13.31
C PRO A 79 -29.03 -12.19 14.66
N LYS A 80 -28.26 -12.33 15.76
CA LYS A 80 -28.72 -11.91 17.10
C LYS A 80 -28.79 -10.39 17.21
N LEU A 81 -27.85 -9.66 16.61
CA LEU A 81 -27.90 -8.21 16.53
C LEU A 81 -29.16 -7.73 15.81
N MET A 82 -29.54 -8.38 14.70
CA MET A 82 -30.78 -8.09 13.97
C MET A 82 -32.03 -8.34 14.82
N ARG A 83 -32.08 -9.48 15.53
CA ARG A 83 -33.23 -9.86 16.36
C ARG A 83 -33.39 -8.96 17.59
N ASP A 84 -32.29 -8.53 18.19
CA ASP A 84 -32.26 -7.79 19.44
C ASP A 84 -32.09 -6.29 19.24
N ALA A 85 -32.20 -5.80 18.00
CA ALA A 85 -32.11 -4.39 17.69
C ALA A 85 -33.05 -3.53 18.54
N GLY A 86 -32.56 -2.40 19.03
CA GLY A 86 -33.28 -1.50 19.93
C GLY A 86 -33.21 -1.87 21.41
N LYS A 87 -32.78 -3.09 21.77
CA LYS A 87 -32.47 -3.44 23.18
C LYS A 87 -31.19 -2.77 23.62
N THR A 88 -31.05 -2.61 24.94
CA THR A 88 -29.84 -2.07 25.54
C THR A 88 -28.80 -3.17 25.80
N VAL A 89 -27.53 -2.81 25.64
CA VAL A 89 -26.36 -3.58 26.01
C VAL A 89 -25.42 -2.71 26.84
N THR A 90 -24.76 -3.30 27.83
CA THR A 90 -23.71 -2.61 28.59
C THR A 90 -22.36 -2.89 27.95
N VAL A 91 -21.61 -1.83 27.66
CA VAL A 91 -20.23 -1.90 27.14
C VAL A 91 -19.27 -1.21 28.09
N ASN A 92 -18.03 -1.70 28.18
CA ASN A 92 -17.01 -1.21 29.11
C ASN A 92 -16.15 -0.08 28.55
N GLU A 93 -16.33 0.24 27.27
CA GLU A 93 -15.65 1.34 26.60
C GLU A 93 -16.54 1.95 25.50
N PHE A 94 -16.49 3.25 25.37
CA PHE A 94 -17.16 3.99 24.29
C PHE A 94 -16.35 5.22 23.89
N GLN A 95 -16.07 5.38 22.61
CA GLN A 95 -15.27 6.48 22.05
C GLN A 95 -13.93 6.69 22.78
N GLY A 96 -13.22 5.60 23.09
CA GLY A 96 -11.95 5.62 23.80
C GLY A 96 -12.02 5.93 25.29
N ARG A 97 -13.25 6.06 25.87
CA ARG A 97 -13.46 6.30 27.30
C ARG A 97 -13.84 4.98 27.98
N LYS A 98 -13.05 4.57 28.97
CA LYS A 98 -13.36 3.41 29.83
C LYS A 98 -14.47 3.75 30.81
N GLY A 99 -15.41 2.84 31.02
CA GLY A 99 -16.54 2.99 31.94
C GLY A 99 -17.67 2.05 31.57
N SER A 100 -18.75 2.07 32.34
CA SER A 100 -19.96 1.29 32.05
C SER A 100 -20.95 2.19 31.29
N PHE A 101 -21.24 1.84 30.03
CA PHE A 101 -22.15 2.62 29.17
C PHE A 101 -23.31 1.72 28.75
N SER A 102 -24.54 2.20 28.93
CA SER A 102 -25.74 1.55 28.39
C SER A 102 -26.01 2.07 26.99
N MET A 103 -25.95 1.18 25.99
CA MET A 103 -26.02 1.49 24.57
C MET A 103 -27.19 0.75 23.92
N TYR A 104 -27.72 1.28 22.83
CA TYR A 104 -28.79 0.66 22.05
C TYR A 104 -28.24 -0.11 20.88
N LEU A 105 -28.53 -1.40 20.78
CA LEU A 105 -28.15 -2.27 19.67
C LEU A 105 -28.78 -1.78 18.36
N LYS A 106 -27.99 -1.74 17.30
CA LYS A 106 -28.38 -1.24 15.98
C LYS A 106 -28.35 -2.38 14.96
N SER A 107 -29.48 -2.66 14.34
CA SER A 107 -29.55 -3.64 13.24
C SER A 107 -28.63 -3.24 12.11
N PRO A 108 -27.99 -4.21 11.40
CA PRO A 108 -27.42 -3.98 10.10
C PRO A 108 -28.46 -3.41 9.13
N GLN A 109 -28.03 -2.51 8.24
CA GLN A 109 -28.96 -1.85 7.30
C GLN A 109 -29.15 -2.65 6.01
N TRP A 110 -28.26 -3.61 5.72
CA TRP A 110 -28.31 -4.43 4.51
C TRP A 110 -28.46 -5.90 4.83
N THR A 111 -29.11 -6.63 3.92
CA THR A 111 -29.31 -8.06 4.03
C THR A 111 -28.03 -8.82 3.70
N PHE A 112 -27.77 -9.87 4.46
CA PHE A 112 -26.72 -10.85 4.17
C PHE A 112 -27.28 -12.04 3.43
N ARG A 113 -26.52 -12.54 2.43
CA ARG A 113 -26.89 -13.73 1.66
C ARG A 113 -25.70 -14.67 1.51
N PRO A 114 -25.93 -15.99 1.50
CA PRO A 114 -24.88 -16.95 1.15
C PRO A 114 -24.45 -16.74 -0.31
N ARG A 115 -23.15 -16.72 -0.53
CA ARG A 115 -22.53 -16.47 -1.85
C ARG A 115 -21.48 -17.53 -2.15
N GLY A 116 -21.19 -17.71 -3.44
CA GLY A 116 -20.24 -18.70 -3.92
C GLY A 116 -20.65 -20.14 -3.60
N LYS A 117 -19.74 -21.06 -3.89
CA LYS A 117 -19.89 -22.49 -3.53
C LYS A 117 -19.61 -22.73 -2.05
N CYS A 118 -18.75 -21.90 -1.44
CA CYS A 118 -18.41 -21.95 -0.02
C CYS A 118 -19.58 -21.52 0.90
N GLY A 119 -20.59 -20.82 0.37
CA GLY A 119 -21.75 -20.36 1.13
C GLY A 119 -21.46 -19.24 2.11
N THR A 120 -20.33 -18.55 1.99
CA THR A 120 -19.99 -17.41 2.85
C THR A 120 -21.04 -16.31 2.73
N GLN A 121 -21.55 -15.86 3.88
CA GLN A 121 -22.54 -14.79 3.90
C GLN A 121 -21.86 -13.44 3.72
N VAL A 122 -22.32 -12.69 2.72
CA VAL A 122 -21.85 -11.34 2.37
C VAL A 122 -23.05 -10.41 2.23
N SER A 123 -22.89 -9.18 2.66
CA SER A 123 -23.90 -8.13 2.56
C SER A 123 -24.24 -7.79 1.09
N ASP A 124 -25.49 -7.42 0.83
CA ASP A 124 -25.94 -6.95 -0.47
C ASP A 124 -25.27 -5.61 -0.89
N LEU A 125 -24.42 -5.00 -0.05
CA LEU A 125 -23.54 -3.87 -0.42
C LEU A 125 -22.47 -4.27 -1.44
N PHE A 126 -22.01 -5.54 -1.43
CA PHE A 126 -20.90 -6.02 -2.27
C PHE A 126 -21.30 -7.18 -3.19
N PRO A 127 -22.34 -7.01 -4.04
CA PRO A 127 -22.85 -8.12 -4.84
C PRO A 127 -21.86 -8.64 -5.90
N ARG A 128 -20.95 -7.81 -6.39
CA ARG A 128 -19.93 -8.19 -7.38
C ARG A 128 -18.74 -8.88 -6.74
N THR A 129 -18.17 -8.30 -5.69
CA THR A 129 -17.08 -8.93 -4.93
C THR A 129 -17.53 -10.23 -4.29
N ALA A 130 -18.80 -10.31 -3.84
CA ALA A 130 -19.39 -11.54 -3.32
C ALA A 130 -19.43 -12.69 -4.35
N ALA A 131 -19.43 -12.41 -5.66
CA ALA A 131 -19.29 -13.44 -6.68
C ALA A 131 -17.89 -14.07 -6.73
N CYS A 132 -16.89 -13.44 -6.15
CA CYS A 132 -15.51 -13.92 -6.03
C CYS A 132 -15.22 -14.57 -4.67
N VAL A 133 -16.22 -14.76 -3.80
CA VAL A 133 -16.02 -15.16 -2.40
C VAL A 133 -15.33 -16.52 -2.24
N ASP A 134 -15.41 -17.39 -3.23
CA ASP A 134 -14.70 -18.67 -3.23
C ASP A 134 -13.16 -18.51 -3.33
N ASP A 135 -12.69 -17.33 -3.73
CA ASP A 135 -11.28 -16.97 -3.78
C ASP A 135 -10.84 -16.15 -2.53
N LEU A 136 -11.79 -15.75 -1.67
CA LEU A 136 -11.52 -14.89 -0.50
C LEU A 136 -11.35 -15.70 0.79
N CYS A 137 -10.40 -15.27 1.61
CA CYS A 137 -10.37 -15.58 3.05
C CYS A 137 -10.87 -14.36 3.81
N VAL A 138 -12.07 -14.42 4.37
CA VAL A 138 -12.67 -13.32 5.15
C VAL A 138 -12.29 -13.46 6.62
N ILE A 139 -11.52 -12.52 7.15
CA ILE A 139 -11.12 -12.46 8.56
C ILE A 139 -12.14 -11.58 9.29
N ARG A 140 -12.88 -12.16 10.23
CA ARG A 140 -13.94 -11.49 11.03
C ARG A 140 -13.51 -11.13 12.45
N SER A 141 -12.24 -11.31 12.74
CA SER A 141 -11.66 -11.15 14.07
C SER A 141 -10.50 -10.18 14.09
N MET A 142 -10.44 -9.28 13.09
CA MET A 142 -9.43 -8.22 13.09
C MET A 142 -9.59 -7.32 14.31
N LYS A 143 -8.46 -6.88 14.88
CA LYS A 143 -8.42 -5.98 16.03
C LYS A 143 -7.32 -4.94 15.88
N SER A 144 -7.62 -3.72 16.30
CA SER A 144 -6.70 -2.60 16.35
C SER A 144 -6.57 -2.05 17.76
N ASN A 145 -5.65 -1.10 17.99
CA ASN A 145 -5.39 -0.55 19.33
C ASN A 145 -5.98 0.85 19.54
N HIS A 146 -6.55 1.45 18.52
CA HIS A 146 -6.94 2.87 18.61
C HIS A 146 -8.26 3.16 17.92
N THR A 147 -9.07 4.06 18.52
CA THR A 147 -10.37 4.50 17.99
C THR A 147 -10.29 5.81 17.18
N ASN A 148 -9.14 6.45 17.11
CA ASN A 148 -8.94 7.65 16.31
C ASN A 148 -8.36 7.28 14.95
N HIS A 149 -8.88 7.87 13.89
CA HIS A 149 -8.48 7.57 12.51
C HIS A 149 -6.98 7.75 12.25
N TYR A 150 -6.38 8.83 12.77
CA TYR A 150 -4.97 9.10 12.53
C TYR A 150 -4.08 7.97 13.06
N GLU A 151 -4.23 7.62 14.33
CA GLU A 151 -3.43 6.60 15.01
C GLU A 151 -3.73 5.21 14.47
N ALA A 152 -5.02 4.90 14.21
CA ALA A 152 -5.41 3.59 13.68
C ALA A 152 -4.92 3.39 12.24
N THR A 153 -5.02 4.41 11.38
CA THR A 153 -4.45 4.41 10.03
C THR A 153 -2.93 4.24 10.07
N LEU A 154 -2.26 4.98 10.95
CA LEU A 154 -0.81 4.85 11.15
C LEU A 154 -0.45 3.42 11.58
N GLY A 155 -1.18 2.84 12.55
CA GLY A 155 -0.99 1.47 13.02
C GLY A 155 -1.17 0.44 11.92
N MET A 156 -2.21 0.55 11.10
CA MET A 156 -2.47 -0.36 9.98
C MET A 156 -1.35 -0.35 8.92
N HIS A 157 -0.73 0.81 8.69
CA HIS A 157 0.32 0.93 7.67
C HIS A 157 1.73 0.71 8.20
N THR A 158 2.01 1.04 9.47
CA THR A 158 3.38 1.08 10.00
C THR A 158 3.62 0.18 11.21
N GLY A 159 2.58 -0.47 11.73
CA GLY A 159 2.64 -1.22 12.99
C GLY A 159 2.86 -0.34 14.24
N SER A 160 2.78 0.99 14.10
CA SER A 160 2.93 1.94 15.20
C SER A 160 1.71 2.86 15.28
N PHE A 161 1.11 2.94 16.46
CA PHE A 161 -0.07 3.79 16.68
C PHE A 161 0.29 5.17 17.24
N THR A 162 1.57 5.48 17.45
CA THR A 162 2.00 6.68 18.16
C THR A 162 3.00 7.51 17.37
N PHE A 163 3.95 6.85 16.72
CA PHE A 163 5.05 7.51 16.02
C PHE A 163 5.12 7.05 14.57
N ALA A 164 5.55 7.93 13.68
CA ALA A 164 5.90 7.57 12.33
C ALA A 164 7.01 6.50 12.35
N ARG A 165 6.82 5.45 11.56
CA ARG A 165 7.77 4.36 11.30
C ARG A 165 7.65 3.95 9.84
N PRO A 166 8.64 3.22 9.29
CA PRO A 166 8.52 2.76 7.93
C PRO A 166 7.23 1.97 7.70
N SER A 167 6.55 2.26 6.62
CA SER A 167 5.31 1.59 6.23
C SER A 167 5.56 0.14 5.80
N MET A 168 4.50 -0.68 5.79
CA MET A 168 4.54 -2.07 5.34
C MET A 168 5.14 -2.17 3.93
N GLY A 169 4.72 -1.31 2.99
CA GLY A 169 5.30 -1.27 1.64
C GLY A 169 6.79 -0.94 1.64
N SER A 170 7.24 -0.06 2.54
CA SER A 170 8.67 0.26 2.70
C SER A 170 9.47 -0.93 3.27
N TRP A 171 8.92 -1.66 4.23
CA TRP A 171 9.53 -2.88 4.76
C TRP A 171 9.61 -3.99 3.71
N ILE A 172 8.56 -4.18 2.91
CA ILE A 172 8.54 -5.14 1.80
C ILE A 172 9.59 -4.76 0.75
N SER A 173 9.65 -3.46 0.39
CA SER A 173 10.69 -2.94 -0.50
C SER A 173 12.10 -3.16 0.05
N TYR A 174 12.32 -2.95 1.34
CA TYR A 174 13.59 -3.18 2.01
C TYR A 174 14.00 -4.66 2.00
N GLY A 175 13.07 -5.56 2.33
CA GLY A 175 13.34 -7.00 2.39
C GLY A 175 13.53 -7.65 1.02
N LEU A 176 12.76 -7.24 0.01
CA LEU A 176 12.69 -7.94 -1.28
C LEU A 176 13.25 -7.15 -2.47
N GLY A 177 13.49 -5.85 -2.32
CA GLY A 177 13.90 -5.00 -3.44
C GLY A 177 12.83 -4.90 -4.53
N THR A 178 13.26 -4.66 -5.77
CA THR A 178 12.38 -4.51 -6.93
C THR A 178 12.50 -5.67 -7.90
N LEU A 179 11.41 -5.99 -8.61
CA LEU A 179 11.41 -6.88 -9.79
C LEU A 179 11.63 -6.09 -11.09
N ASN A 180 11.47 -4.76 -11.05
CA ASN A 180 11.66 -3.87 -12.19
C ASN A 180 12.51 -2.67 -11.77
N ARG A 181 13.66 -2.49 -12.41
CA ARG A 181 14.61 -1.40 -12.08
C ARG A 181 14.13 -0.02 -12.50
N ASN A 182 13.16 0.05 -13.40
CA ASN A 182 12.63 1.28 -13.98
C ASN A 182 11.39 1.80 -13.23
N LEU A 183 10.84 1.01 -12.31
CA LEU A 183 9.69 1.40 -11.52
C LEU A 183 10.02 1.35 -10.02
N PRO A 184 9.39 2.20 -9.19
CA PRO A 184 9.44 2.05 -7.75
C PRO A 184 8.93 0.67 -7.34
N SER A 185 9.54 0.08 -6.33
CA SER A 185 9.06 -1.19 -5.76
C SER A 185 7.76 -1.03 -4.97
N PHE A 186 7.45 0.21 -4.54
CA PHE A 186 6.25 0.56 -3.79
C PHE A 186 5.57 1.80 -4.42
N ILE A 187 4.31 1.64 -4.83
CA ILE A 187 3.49 2.70 -5.44
C ILE A 187 2.16 2.81 -4.68
N VAL A 188 1.71 4.05 -4.44
CA VAL A 188 0.45 4.35 -3.77
C VAL A 188 -0.45 5.16 -4.70
N LEU A 189 -1.56 4.58 -5.12
CA LEU A 189 -2.60 5.24 -5.91
C LEU A 189 -3.57 5.92 -4.93
N ALA A 190 -3.41 7.22 -4.73
CA ALA A 190 -4.17 7.97 -3.72
C ALA A 190 -4.70 9.28 -4.31
N PRO A 191 -6.00 9.38 -4.61
CA PRO A 191 -6.61 10.61 -5.12
C PRO A 191 -6.54 11.74 -4.11
N GLN A 192 -6.73 11.41 -2.84
CA GLN A 192 -6.63 12.33 -1.72
C GLN A 192 -5.64 11.78 -0.67
N THR A 193 -5.24 12.65 0.24
CA THR A 193 -4.38 12.26 1.36
C THR A 193 -5.22 11.57 2.44
N PRO A 194 -4.88 10.36 2.88
CA PRO A 194 -5.59 9.68 3.95
C PRO A 194 -5.30 10.32 5.32
N TYR A 195 -5.96 9.82 6.36
CA TYR A 195 -5.53 10.08 7.73
C TYR A 195 -4.06 9.68 7.91
N ALA A 196 -3.34 10.34 8.79
CA ALA A 196 -1.89 10.22 8.96
C ALA A 196 -1.04 10.69 7.76
N GLY A 197 -1.66 11.16 6.67
CA GLY A 197 -0.97 11.80 5.56
C GLY A 197 0.06 10.92 4.86
N GLY A 198 1.17 11.51 4.43
CA GLY A 198 2.25 10.80 3.75
C GLY A 198 3.04 9.80 4.61
N GLN A 199 2.78 9.73 5.92
CA GLN A 199 3.43 8.76 6.80
C GLN A 199 3.04 7.31 6.46
N VAL A 200 1.85 7.10 5.87
CA VAL A 200 1.37 5.75 5.49
C VAL A 200 2.17 5.11 4.36
N TRP A 201 2.95 5.89 3.61
CA TRP A 201 3.89 5.38 2.59
C TRP A 201 5.34 5.84 2.82
N GLY A 202 5.63 6.36 4.00
CA GLY A 202 6.94 6.83 4.38
C GLY A 202 7.94 5.69 4.59
N SER A 203 9.21 5.92 4.24
CA SER A 203 10.32 5.03 4.61
C SER A 203 10.92 5.34 5.99
N ASP A 204 10.62 6.53 6.53
CA ASP A 204 11.09 7.03 7.82
C ASP A 204 12.61 6.80 8.03
N PHE A 205 13.02 5.96 8.98
CA PHE A 205 14.44 5.66 9.22
C PHE A 205 15.05 4.65 8.24
N LEU A 206 14.26 3.96 7.41
CA LEU A 206 14.81 3.16 6.30
C LEU A 206 15.35 4.07 5.19
N PRO A 207 16.28 3.59 4.36
CA PRO A 207 16.76 4.38 3.22
C PRO A 207 15.62 4.88 2.34
N GLY A 208 15.70 6.15 1.90
CA GLY A 208 14.65 6.80 1.11
C GLY A 208 14.32 6.12 -0.23
N ALA A 209 15.18 5.21 -0.71
CA ALA A 209 14.89 4.39 -1.89
C ALA A 209 13.70 3.45 -1.70
N HIS A 210 13.32 3.15 -0.46
CA HIS A 210 12.20 2.27 -0.11
C HIS A 210 10.88 3.04 0.14
N GLN A 211 10.90 4.37 0.02
CA GLN A 211 9.71 5.19 0.18
C GLN A 211 8.71 4.95 -0.93
N GLY A 212 7.42 4.89 -0.58
CA GLY A 212 6.34 4.78 -1.55
C GLY A 212 6.24 6.02 -2.45
N THR A 213 6.01 5.78 -3.74
CA THR A 213 5.76 6.83 -4.72
C THR A 213 4.26 7.03 -4.87
N ARG A 214 3.77 8.21 -4.47
CA ARG A 214 2.35 8.56 -4.65
C ARG A 214 2.07 8.88 -6.12
N VAL A 215 1.02 8.28 -6.65
CA VAL A 215 0.39 8.55 -7.93
C VAL A 215 -0.99 9.13 -7.66
N VAL A 216 -1.28 10.29 -8.21
CA VAL A 216 -2.57 10.97 -8.05
C VAL A 216 -3.40 10.74 -9.33
N PRO A 217 -4.51 9.97 -9.27
CA PRO A 217 -5.35 9.75 -10.44
C PRO A 217 -5.75 11.08 -11.10
N GLY A 218 -5.61 11.17 -12.43
CA GLY A 218 -5.85 12.37 -13.20
C GLY A 218 -5.09 12.37 -14.51
N THR A 219 -5.07 13.50 -15.21
CA THR A 219 -4.39 13.66 -16.51
C THR A 219 -2.86 13.67 -16.41
N GLU A 220 -2.31 13.99 -15.24
CA GLU A 220 -0.88 13.98 -14.93
C GLU A 220 -0.64 13.21 -13.63
N PRO A 221 -0.73 11.87 -13.65
CA PRO A 221 -0.71 11.07 -12.41
C PRO A 221 0.60 11.17 -11.62
N VAL A 222 1.73 11.46 -12.29
CA VAL A 222 3.04 11.69 -11.69
C VAL A 222 3.59 13.02 -12.16
N ALA A 223 3.77 13.94 -11.24
CA ALA A 223 4.27 15.26 -11.54
C ALA A 223 5.70 15.20 -12.12
N ASN A 224 5.97 16.04 -13.14
CA ASN A 224 7.27 16.18 -13.79
C ASN A 224 7.83 14.88 -14.40
N ILE A 225 6.97 13.94 -14.79
CA ILE A 225 7.38 12.68 -15.41
C ILE A 225 7.94 12.91 -16.83
N GLN A 226 7.55 13.98 -17.50
CA GLN A 226 7.98 14.26 -18.86
C GLN A 226 9.45 14.70 -18.89
N ARG A 227 10.17 14.23 -19.92
CA ARG A 227 11.54 14.63 -20.18
C ARG A 227 11.62 16.13 -20.48
N ARG A 228 12.61 16.81 -19.86
CA ARG A 228 12.90 18.22 -20.12
C ARG A 228 14.06 18.43 -21.07
N SER A 229 14.98 17.45 -21.20
CA SER A 229 16.11 17.52 -22.16
C SER A 229 15.63 17.39 -23.61
N ALA A 230 16.32 18.02 -24.53
CA ALA A 230 15.92 18.08 -25.93
C ALA A 230 15.88 16.70 -26.61
N SER A 231 16.74 15.76 -26.20
CA SER A 231 16.73 14.37 -26.68
C SER A 231 17.05 13.40 -25.54
N GLU A 232 16.75 12.09 -25.75
CA GLU A 232 17.11 11.04 -24.83
C GLU A 232 18.62 10.88 -24.69
N GLU A 233 19.35 10.98 -25.81
CA GLU A 233 20.81 10.89 -25.82
C GLU A 233 21.43 11.98 -24.93
N LEU A 234 20.94 13.22 -25.06
CA LEU A 234 21.43 14.33 -24.24
C LEU A 234 21.16 14.08 -22.77
N GLN A 235 19.97 13.61 -22.42
CA GLN A 235 19.62 13.27 -21.03
C GLN A 235 20.52 12.15 -20.49
N LEU A 236 20.82 11.13 -21.28
CA LEU A 236 21.72 10.04 -20.87
C LEU A 236 23.14 10.56 -20.61
N LEU A 237 23.64 11.49 -21.45
CA LEU A 237 24.94 12.13 -21.22
C LEU A 237 24.95 12.98 -19.95
N GLU A 238 23.91 13.75 -19.68
CA GLU A 238 23.75 14.55 -18.46
C GLU A 238 23.75 13.67 -17.22
N LEU A 239 22.98 12.56 -17.22
CA LEU A 239 22.91 11.59 -16.12
C LEU A 239 24.24 10.84 -15.94
N GLY A 240 24.91 10.47 -17.04
CA GLY A 240 26.22 9.84 -17.02
C GLY A 240 27.28 10.74 -16.37
N LEU A 241 27.31 12.02 -16.75
CA LEU A 241 28.21 13.01 -16.14
C LEU A 241 27.92 13.18 -14.64
N LEU A 242 26.64 13.30 -14.26
CA LEU A 242 26.23 13.41 -12.85
C LEU A 242 26.66 12.18 -12.04
N ALA A 243 26.48 10.98 -12.59
CA ALA A 243 26.90 9.72 -11.94
C ALA A 243 28.39 9.72 -11.67
N ARG A 244 29.24 10.10 -12.63
CA ARG A 244 30.69 10.17 -12.47
C ARG A 244 31.13 11.22 -11.46
N MET A 245 30.48 12.39 -11.44
CA MET A 245 30.75 13.41 -10.42
C MET A 245 30.40 12.90 -9.02
N ASN A 246 29.29 12.15 -8.88
CA ASN A 246 28.90 11.54 -7.62
C ASN A 246 29.91 10.45 -7.17
N GLN A 247 30.41 9.62 -8.11
CA GLN A 247 31.44 8.61 -7.83
C GLN A 247 32.76 9.26 -7.34
N ARG A 248 33.23 10.33 -8.02
CA ARG A 248 34.40 11.08 -7.55
C ARG A 248 34.20 11.69 -6.15
N HIS A 249 33.01 12.23 -5.89
CA HIS A 249 32.67 12.77 -4.58
C HIS A 249 32.71 11.68 -3.49
N ARG A 250 32.14 10.50 -3.77
CA ARG A 250 32.16 9.35 -2.87
C ARG A 250 33.58 8.84 -2.62
N ALA A 251 34.39 8.70 -3.66
CA ALA A 251 35.78 8.27 -3.54
C ALA A 251 36.61 9.22 -2.66
N ALA A 252 36.30 10.51 -2.69
CA ALA A 252 37.02 11.53 -1.89
C ALA A 252 36.51 11.65 -0.44
N ARG A 253 35.26 11.28 -0.14
CA ARG A 253 34.60 11.53 1.17
C ARG A 253 34.12 10.27 1.87
N GLY A 254 34.25 9.09 1.25
CA GLY A 254 33.75 7.82 1.77
C GLY A 254 32.29 7.54 1.38
N ASP A 255 31.79 6.39 1.82
CA ASP A 255 30.42 5.95 1.56
C ASP A 255 29.43 6.80 2.35
N ASP A 256 28.42 7.32 1.64
CA ASP A 256 27.30 8.10 2.16
C ASP A 256 25.97 7.45 1.72
N ALA A 257 25.29 6.82 2.67
CA ALA A 257 24.03 6.10 2.42
C ALA A 257 22.92 7.05 1.92
N LEU A 258 22.90 8.32 2.35
CA LEU A 258 21.92 9.31 1.88
C LEU A 258 22.19 9.71 0.42
N LEU A 259 23.46 9.87 0.06
CA LEU A 259 23.85 10.14 -1.33
C LEU A 259 23.49 8.97 -2.24
N GLU A 260 23.76 7.74 -1.81
CA GLU A 260 23.42 6.52 -2.58
C GLU A 260 21.90 6.39 -2.80
N ALA A 261 21.10 6.56 -1.74
CA ALA A 261 19.64 6.56 -1.84
C ALA A 261 19.12 7.62 -2.83
N ARG A 262 19.73 8.83 -2.80
CA ARG A 262 19.37 9.91 -3.72
C ARG A 262 19.76 9.60 -5.17
N MET A 263 20.92 9.01 -5.38
CA MET A 263 21.36 8.56 -6.72
C MET A 263 20.40 7.51 -7.28
N GLN A 264 19.99 6.54 -6.46
CA GLN A 264 19.04 5.52 -6.86
C GLN A 264 17.66 6.11 -7.18
N SER A 265 17.19 7.08 -6.39
CA SER A 265 15.92 7.78 -6.67
C SER A 265 15.94 8.48 -8.04
N PHE A 266 17.05 9.09 -8.43
CA PHE A 266 17.18 9.70 -9.77
C PHE A 266 17.18 8.66 -10.89
N LYS A 267 17.84 7.49 -10.68
CA LYS A 267 17.81 6.39 -11.67
C LYS A 267 16.41 5.82 -11.83
N THR A 268 15.70 5.60 -10.74
CA THR A 268 14.31 5.15 -10.77
C THR A 268 13.41 6.18 -11.46
N ALA A 269 13.56 7.48 -11.15
CA ALA A 269 12.79 8.54 -11.78
C ALA A 269 13.03 8.61 -13.30
N PHE A 270 14.26 8.36 -13.76
CA PHE A 270 14.56 8.26 -15.19
C PHE A 270 13.87 7.03 -15.82
N GLY A 271 13.92 5.87 -15.17
CA GLY A 271 13.20 4.67 -15.61
C GLY A 271 11.68 4.90 -15.70
N MET A 272 11.12 5.60 -14.70
CA MET A 272 9.69 5.97 -14.67
C MET A 272 9.28 6.83 -15.88
N GLN A 273 10.12 7.73 -16.36
CA GLN A 273 9.82 8.54 -17.55
C GLN A 273 9.51 7.68 -18.78
N LYS A 274 10.09 6.48 -18.84
CA LYS A 274 9.90 5.55 -19.96
C LYS A 274 8.68 4.63 -19.72
N GLU A 275 8.54 4.05 -18.53
CA GLU A 275 7.56 3.01 -18.28
C GLU A 275 6.21 3.52 -17.75
N MET A 276 6.18 4.59 -16.94
CA MET A 276 4.93 5.08 -16.36
C MET A 276 3.91 5.57 -17.39
N PRO A 277 4.29 6.27 -18.47
CA PRO A 277 3.34 6.63 -19.54
C PRO A 277 2.62 5.41 -20.12
N GLU A 278 3.34 4.30 -20.33
CA GLU A 278 2.76 3.05 -20.83
C GLU A 278 1.83 2.37 -19.82
N VAL A 279 2.12 2.52 -18.52
CA VAL A 279 1.23 2.01 -17.46
C VAL A 279 -0.11 2.73 -17.48
N PHE A 280 -0.09 4.05 -17.66
CA PHE A 280 -1.28 4.90 -17.60
C PHE A 280 -2.03 4.97 -18.93
N ASP A 281 -1.39 4.63 -20.04
CA ASP A 281 -2.06 4.51 -21.34
C ASP A 281 -2.88 3.21 -21.36
N LEU A 282 -4.19 3.36 -21.24
CA LEU A 282 -5.14 2.26 -21.24
C LEU A 282 -5.68 1.96 -22.64
N SER A 283 -5.16 2.59 -23.69
CA SER A 283 -5.68 2.46 -25.06
C SER A 283 -5.51 1.06 -25.65
N ASP A 284 -4.60 0.26 -25.10
CA ASP A 284 -4.35 -1.15 -25.46
C ASP A 284 -5.29 -2.14 -24.74
N GLU A 285 -6.12 -1.66 -23.80
CA GLU A 285 -7.10 -2.52 -23.11
C GLU A 285 -8.33 -2.76 -23.97
N THR A 286 -8.90 -3.96 -23.82
CA THR A 286 -10.08 -4.34 -24.59
C THR A 286 -11.36 -3.69 -24.07
N GLU A 287 -12.39 -3.56 -24.91
CA GLU A 287 -13.72 -3.13 -24.46
C GLU A 287 -14.28 -4.03 -23.34
N SER A 288 -13.94 -5.33 -23.36
CA SER A 288 -14.34 -6.26 -22.32
C SER A 288 -13.69 -5.90 -20.99
N THR A 289 -12.39 -5.51 -21.00
CA THR A 289 -11.69 -5.03 -19.82
C THR A 289 -12.35 -3.77 -19.28
N PHE A 290 -12.59 -2.76 -20.12
CA PHE A 290 -13.27 -1.53 -19.69
C PHE A 290 -14.64 -1.82 -19.05
N ARG A 291 -15.47 -2.67 -19.67
CA ARG A 291 -16.78 -3.03 -19.11
C ARG A 291 -16.67 -3.78 -17.79
N SER A 292 -15.72 -4.72 -17.65
CA SER A 292 -15.58 -5.49 -16.41
C SER A 292 -15.20 -4.59 -15.23
N TYR A 293 -14.28 -3.66 -15.42
CA TYR A 293 -13.88 -2.69 -14.39
C TYR A 293 -14.89 -1.56 -14.17
N GLY A 294 -15.88 -1.39 -15.08
CA GLY A 294 -16.82 -0.27 -15.03
C GLY A 294 -16.21 1.05 -15.50
N LEU A 295 -15.18 0.97 -16.34
CA LEU A 295 -14.49 2.12 -16.93
C LEU A 295 -15.03 2.49 -18.30
N GLN A 296 -14.86 3.74 -18.68
CA GLN A 296 -15.00 4.21 -20.05
C GLN A 296 -13.61 4.41 -20.68
N PRO A 297 -13.45 4.17 -22.00
CA PRO A 297 -12.22 4.56 -22.70
C PRO A 297 -11.88 6.02 -22.45
N GLY A 298 -10.59 6.30 -22.17
CA GLY A 298 -10.12 7.65 -21.84
C GLY A 298 -10.30 8.06 -20.36
N SER A 299 -10.85 7.20 -19.50
CA SER A 299 -10.88 7.46 -18.06
C SER A 299 -9.48 7.56 -17.48
N THR A 300 -9.24 8.58 -16.64
CA THR A 300 -7.95 8.86 -15.99
C THR A 300 -8.02 8.87 -14.47
N SER A 301 -9.19 8.60 -13.88
CA SER A 301 -9.41 8.71 -12.45
C SER A 301 -10.52 7.76 -11.97
N GLY A 302 -10.76 7.74 -10.67
CA GLY A 302 -11.72 6.88 -9.99
C GLY A 302 -11.12 5.55 -9.52
N PHE A 303 -11.81 4.85 -8.63
CA PHE A 303 -11.32 3.61 -8.05
C PHE A 303 -11.17 2.48 -9.09
N ALA A 304 -12.02 2.46 -10.09
CA ALA A 304 -11.93 1.53 -11.21
C ALA A 304 -10.63 1.73 -12.01
N TRP A 305 -10.22 2.99 -12.26
CA TRP A 305 -8.94 3.29 -12.88
C TRP A 305 -7.77 2.84 -11.98
N GLN A 306 -7.85 3.09 -10.67
CA GLN A 306 -6.82 2.62 -9.73
C GLN A 306 -6.66 1.11 -9.79
N CYS A 307 -7.76 0.34 -9.79
CA CYS A 307 -7.72 -1.12 -9.87
C CYS A 307 -7.06 -1.62 -11.17
N LEU A 308 -7.43 -1.05 -12.32
CA LEU A 308 -6.84 -1.44 -13.60
C LEU A 308 -5.36 -1.07 -13.68
N VAL A 309 -4.98 0.12 -13.22
CA VAL A 309 -3.58 0.56 -13.15
C VAL A 309 -2.77 -0.30 -12.17
N ALA A 310 -3.35 -0.70 -11.03
CA ALA A 310 -2.68 -1.60 -10.08
C ALA A 310 -2.34 -2.95 -10.71
N ARG A 311 -3.27 -3.53 -11.49
CA ARG A 311 -3.00 -4.76 -12.25
C ARG A 311 -1.84 -4.56 -13.22
N ARG A 312 -1.82 -3.45 -14.00
CA ARG A 312 -0.75 -3.12 -14.96
C ARG A 312 0.60 -2.89 -14.27
N LEU A 313 0.61 -2.25 -13.10
CA LEU A 313 1.81 -2.09 -12.27
C LEU A 313 2.33 -3.45 -11.77
N ALA A 314 1.43 -4.31 -11.29
CA ALA A 314 1.77 -5.65 -10.85
C ALA A 314 2.35 -6.51 -11.99
N GLU A 315 1.80 -6.45 -13.19
CA GLU A 315 2.33 -7.10 -14.41
C GLU A 315 3.76 -6.64 -14.73
N ARG A 316 4.07 -5.36 -14.48
CA ARG A 316 5.40 -4.79 -14.72
C ARG A 316 6.37 -4.95 -13.53
N GLY A 317 6.01 -5.74 -12.52
CA GLY A 317 6.91 -6.11 -11.44
C GLY A 317 7.00 -5.11 -10.29
N VAL A 318 5.99 -4.26 -10.08
CA VAL A 318 5.87 -3.50 -8.84
C VAL A 318 5.51 -4.44 -7.70
N ARG A 319 6.30 -4.41 -6.61
CA ARG A 319 6.15 -5.34 -5.48
C ARG A 319 4.94 -5.05 -4.62
N PHE A 320 4.69 -3.78 -4.35
CA PHE A 320 3.60 -3.35 -3.48
C PHE A 320 2.86 -2.19 -4.13
N VAL A 321 1.59 -2.40 -4.44
CA VAL A 321 0.69 -1.37 -4.96
C VAL A 321 -0.42 -1.18 -3.95
N GLU A 322 -0.54 0.02 -3.41
CA GLU A 322 -1.62 0.38 -2.51
C GLU A 322 -2.63 1.29 -3.22
N LEU A 323 -3.90 0.98 -3.06
CA LEU A 323 -5.02 1.79 -3.54
C LEU A 323 -5.75 2.36 -2.32
N ILE A 324 -5.72 3.67 -2.17
CA ILE A 324 -6.55 4.37 -1.19
C ILE A 324 -7.80 4.83 -1.93
N ASP A 325 -8.97 4.32 -1.53
CA ASP A 325 -10.24 4.54 -2.26
C ASP A 325 -10.67 6.00 -2.22
N THR A 326 -10.62 6.60 -1.04
CA THR A 326 -10.90 8.00 -0.74
C THR A 326 -9.75 8.58 0.07
N GLY A 327 -9.97 9.64 0.83
CA GLY A 327 -8.95 10.17 1.72
C GLY A 327 -9.51 10.34 3.13
N SER A 328 -9.12 11.43 3.79
CA SER A 328 -9.62 11.82 5.10
C SER A 328 -11.00 12.50 5.06
N SER A 329 -11.68 12.52 3.91
CA SER A 329 -13.02 13.11 3.75
C SER A 329 -13.81 12.38 2.67
N GLY A 330 -15.15 12.44 2.77
CA GLY A 330 -16.05 11.75 1.84
C GLY A 330 -15.85 10.23 1.82
N ASN A 331 -15.54 9.66 2.97
CA ASN A 331 -15.05 8.29 3.18
C ASN A 331 -16.03 7.46 4.02
N TRP A 332 -15.57 6.31 4.52
CA TRP A 332 -16.39 5.35 5.28
C TRP A 332 -16.69 5.79 6.73
N ASP A 333 -16.38 7.02 7.11
CA ASP A 333 -16.64 7.57 8.45
C ASP A 333 -18.11 7.96 8.63
N ALA A 334 -18.97 6.98 8.91
CA ALA A 334 -20.43 7.08 8.90
C ALA A 334 -21.03 7.33 10.29
N HIS A 335 -20.69 8.43 10.95
CA HIS A 335 -21.27 8.82 12.25
C HIS A 335 -22.75 9.22 12.16
N GLY A 336 -23.13 9.96 11.12
CA GLY A 336 -24.48 10.50 10.97
C GLY A 336 -25.48 9.52 10.39
N ASP A 337 -25.10 8.81 9.32
CA ASP A 337 -25.95 7.87 8.62
C ASP A 337 -25.11 6.77 7.93
N MET A 338 -25.44 5.51 8.23
CA MET A 338 -24.80 4.36 7.57
C MET A 338 -25.11 4.27 6.09
N GLN A 339 -26.17 4.90 5.57
CA GLN A 339 -26.48 4.93 4.14
C GLN A 339 -25.36 5.55 3.28
N THR A 340 -24.46 6.33 3.87
CA THR A 340 -23.25 6.81 3.20
C THR A 340 -22.34 5.67 2.71
N HIS A 341 -22.45 4.46 3.27
CA HIS A 341 -21.74 3.27 2.79
C HIS A 341 -22.22 2.80 1.40
N ALA A 342 -23.47 3.04 1.04
CA ALA A 342 -24.02 2.55 -0.23
C ALA A 342 -23.29 3.12 -1.47
N PRO A 343 -23.13 4.43 -1.66
CA PRO A 343 -22.38 4.98 -2.80
C PRO A 343 -20.89 4.61 -2.76
N LEU A 344 -20.28 4.50 -1.58
CA LEU A 344 -18.88 4.07 -1.45
C LEU A 344 -18.72 2.60 -1.88
N ALA A 345 -19.60 1.73 -1.41
CA ALA A 345 -19.61 0.32 -1.81
C ALA A 345 -19.84 0.18 -3.33
N ALA A 346 -20.80 0.90 -3.90
CA ALA A 346 -21.06 0.88 -5.33
C ALA A 346 -19.83 1.31 -6.17
N ASN A 347 -19.04 2.27 -5.66
CA ASN A 347 -17.84 2.75 -6.32
C ASN A 347 -16.71 1.70 -6.34
N VAL A 348 -16.59 0.88 -5.28
CA VAL A 348 -15.45 -0.05 -5.13
C VAL A 348 -15.79 -1.50 -5.47
N ASP A 349 -17.04 -1.92 -5.46
CA ASP A 349 -17.46 -3.32 -5.58
C ASP A 349 -17.14 -3.92 -6.97
N GLN A 350 -17.58 -3.27 -8.04
CA GLN A 350 -17.36 -3.77 -9.39
C GLN A 350 -15.87 -3.82 -9.75
N PRO A 351 -15.07 -2.76 -9.56
CA PRO A 351 -13.65 -2.79 -9.92
C PRO A 351 -12.81 -3.74 -9.05
N THR A 352 -13.19 -3.95 -7.79
CA THR A 352 -12.56 -4.96 -6.93
C THR A 352 -12.81 -6.38 -7.48
N ALA A 353 -14.04 -6.69 -7.82
CA ALA A 353 -14.37 -7.98 -8.43
C ALA A 353 -13.65 -8.19 -9.77
N ALA A 354 -13.60 -7.14 -10.59
CA ALA A 354 -12.90 -7.17 -11.88
C ALA A 354 -11.40 -7.41 -11.70
N LEU A 355 -10.76 -6.74 -10.73
CA LEU A 355 -9.35 -6.95 -10.40
C LEU A 355 -9.07 -8.41 -10.03
N LEU A 356 -9.86 -9.00 -9.14
CA LEU A 356 -9.71 -10.40 -8.73
C LEU A 356 -9.86 -11.36 -9.92
N GLN A 357 -10.89 -11.15 -10.75
CA GLN A 357 -11.16 -11.99 -11.92
C GLN A 357 -10.07 -11.83 -13.00
N ASP A 358 -9.60 -10.62 -13.27
CA ASP A 358 -8.55 -10.33 -14.24
C ASP A 358 -7.21 -10.95 -13.82
N LEU A 359 -6.82 -10.79 -12.55
CA LEU A 359 -5.64 -11.46 -11.99
C LEU A 359 -5.76 -12.99 -12.09
N LYS A 360 -6.94 -13.56 -11.81
CA LYS A 360 -7.18 -14.99 -11.90
C LYS A 360 -7.10 -15.49 -13.35
N GLN A 361 -7.73 -14.80 -14.29
CA GLN A 361 -7.71 -15.15 -15.72
C GLN A 361 -6.29 -15.09 -16.32
N ARG A 362 -5.45 -14.19 -15.82
CA ARG A 362 -4.04 -14.06 -16.24
C ARG A 362 -3.10 -15.02 -15.52
N GLY A 363 -3.58 -15.85 -14.58
CA GLY A 363 -2.76 -16.71 -13.75
C GLY A 363 -1.90 -15.96 -12.73
N MET A 364 -2.16 -14.68 -12.51
CA MET A 364 -1.41 -13.82 -11.61
C MET A 364 -1.90 -13.89 -10.15
N LEU A 365 -3.14 -14.32 -9.92
CA LEU A 365 -3.71 -14.39 -8.57
C LEU A 365 -2.95 -15.39 -7.68
N GLU A 366 -2.34 -16.41 -8.28
CA GLU A 366 -1.58 -17.44 -7.56
C GLU A 366 -0.35 -16.85 -6.83
N ASP A 367 0.29 -15.83 -7.41
CA ASP A 367 1.49 -15.19 -6.88
C ASP A 367 1.30 -13.70 -6.50
N THR A 368 0.07 -13.19 -6.57
CA THR A 368 -0.31 -11.84 -6.15
C THR A 368 -1.25 -11.93 -4.96
N LEU A 369 -0.82 -11.38 -3.82
CA LEU A 369 -1.68 -11.25 -2.65
C LEU A 369 -2.52 -9.98 -2.78
N VAL A 370 -3.84 -10.14 -2.86
CA VAL A 370 -4.80 -9.02 -2.79
C VAL A 370 -5.29 -8.89 -1.36
N VAL A 371 -5.16 -7.71 -0.81
CA VAL A 371 -5.53 -7.37 0.58
C VAL A 371 -6.60 -6.31 0.55
N TRP A 372 -7.72 -6.53 1.23
CA TRP A 372 -8.75 -5.52 1.47
C TRP A 372 -8.86 -5.26 2.97
N THR A 373 -8.73 -4.00 3.38
CA THR A 373 -8.75 -3.65 4.80
C THR A 373 -9.16 -2.19 5.02
N THR A 374 -9.32 -1.85 6.28
CA THR A 374 -9.61 -0.51 6.82
C THR A 374 -8.88 -0.36 8.16
N GLU A 375 -8.89 0.82 8.77
CA GLU A 375 -8.18 1.07 10.03
C GLU A 375 -8.87 0.50 11.28
N PHE A 376 -10.21 0.39 11.25
CA PHE A 376 -11.07 -0.21 12.29
C PHE A 376 -12.50 -0.40 11.76
N GLY A 377 -13.39 -0.96 12.57
CA GLY A 377 -14.80 -1.16 12.27
C GLY A 377 -15.72 -0.05 12.80
N ARG A 378 -17.02 -0.36 12.86
CA ARG A 378 -18.05 0.53 13.40
C ARG A 378 -18.85 -0.18 14.50
N THR A 379 -19.23 0.57 15.56
CA THR A 379 -19.97 0.00 16.68
C THR A 379 -21.29 -0.64 16.22
N PRO A 380 -21.64 -1.84 16.70
CA PRO A 380 -22.96 -2.44 16.48
C PRO A 380 -24.06 -1.79 17.33
N PHE A 381 -23.75 -0.72 18.02
CA PHE A 381 -24.62 0.00 18.94
C PHE A 381 -24.40 1.53 18.80
N ASN A 382 -25.31 2.32 19.42
CA ASN A 382 -25.16 3.76 19.55
C ASN A 382 -25.74 4.24 20.90
N ALA A 383 -25.31 5.42 21.36
CA ALA A 383 -25.83 6.05 22.59
C ALA A 383 -27.29 6.52 22.45
N ALA A 384 -27.72 6.83 21.22
CA ALA A 384 -29.09 7.28 20.96
C ALA A 384 -29.87 6.20 20.18
N PRO A 385 -31.10 5.88 20.61
CA PRO A 385 -31.91 4.83 19.96
C PRO A 385 -32.30 5.19 18.51
N GLN A 386 -32.41 6.46 18.18
CA GLN A 386 -32.76 6.96 16.84
C GLN A 386 -31.54 7.21 15.92
N ALA A 387 -30.31 7.05 16.42
CA ALA A 387 -29.13 7.30 15.61
C ALA A 387 -29.10 6.39 14.37
N ALA A 388 -28.83 6.96 13.19
CA ALA A 388 -28.73 6.22 11.93
C ALA A 388 -27.29 5.81 11.59
N GLY A 389 -26.29 6.42 12.23
CA GLY A 389 -24.87 6.11 12.06
C GLY A 389 -24.30 5.23 13.17
N ARG A 390 -22.99 4.99 13.07
CA ARG A 390 -22.21 4.17 14.02
C ARG A 390 -20.92 4.90 14.38
N GLU A 391 -20.45 4.66 15.61
CA GLU A 391 -19.19 5.22 16.11
C GLU A 391 -17.98 4.33 15.74
N HIS A 392 -16.77 4.81 16.01
CA HIS A 392 -15.52 4.06 15.79
C HIS A 392 -15.44 2.83 16.67
N HIS A 393 -14.93 1.72 16.10
CA HIS A 393 -14.86 0.45 16.80
C HIS A 393 -13.58 -0.32 16.46
N HIS A 394 -12.61 -0.31 17.37
CA HIS A 394 -11.32 -0.96 17.18
C HIS A 394 -11.25 -2.38 17.71
N TRP A 395 -12.20 -2.79 18.56
CA TRP A 395 -12.22 -4.09 19.23
C TRP A 395 -12.46 -5.25 18.28
N VAL A 396 -13.20 -5.03 17.20
CA VAL A 396 -13.36 -6.00 16.14
C VAL A 396 -13.73 -5.31 14.83
N PHE A 397 -13.16 -5.82 13.72
CA PHE A 397 -13.52 -5.44 12.37
C PHE A 397 -13.20 -6.56 11.38
N SER A 398 -13.50 -6.36 10.10
CA SER A 398 -13.26 -7.37 9.08
C SER A 398 -12.28 -6.88 8.02
N SER A 399 -11.44 -7.80 7.57
CA SER A 399 -10.60 -7.68 6.38
C SER A 399 -10.73 -8.96 5.55
N TRP A 400 -10.27 -8.95 4.30
CA TRP A 400 -10.12 -10.18 3.57
C TRP A 400 -8.82 -10.19 2.74
N LEU A 401 -8.37 -11.41 2.46
CA LEU A 401 -7.20 -11.72 1.64
C LEU A 401 -7.62 -12.63 0.47
N ALA A 402 -6.93 -12.50 -0.67
CA ALA A 402 -7.13 -13.39 -1.81
C ALA A 402 -5.81 -13.65 -2.53
N GLY A 403 -5.64 -14.85 -3.07
CA GLY A 403 -4.46 -15.23 -3.84
C GLY A 403 -3.18 -15.34 -3.00
N GLY A 404 -2.03 -15.37 -3.66
CA GLY A 404 -0.71 -15.35 -3.02
C GLY A 404 -0.50 -16.42 -1.93
N GLY A 405 -1.11 -17.60 -2.05
CA GLY A 405 -0.99 -18.69 -1.09
C GLY A 405 -1.96 -18.62 0.10
N VAL A 406 -2.98 -17.77 0.02
CA VAL A 406 -4.09 -17.75 0.99
C VAL A 406 -5.14 -18.78 0.58
N ARG A 407 -5.76 -19.45 1.56
CA ARG A 407 -6.86 -20.39 1.33
C ARG A 407 -8.15 -19.64 1.03
N GLY A 408 -8.65 -19.73 -0.20
CA GLY A 408 -9.92 -19.15 -0.62
C GLY A 408 -11.15 -19.91 -0.10
N GLY A 409 -12.31 -19.27 -0.17
CA GLY A 409 -13.61 -19.85 0.18
C GLY A 409 -13.81 -20.11 1.68
N MET A 410 -13.11 -19.35 2.55
CA MET A 410 -13.23 -19.54 3.98
C MET A 410 -13.45 -18.25 4.77
N THR A 411 -13.90 -18.41 5.98
CA THR A 411 -13.92 -17.35 7.00
C THR A 411 -13.02 -17.75 8.15
N TRP A 412 -12.28 -16.79 8.71
CA TRP A 412 -11.39 -17.00 9.84
C TRP A 412 -11.77 -16.08 10.99
N GLY A 413 -11.77 -16.66 12.20
CA GLY A 413 -12.15 -16.00 13.42
C GLY A 413 -13.61 -15.59 13.47
N ALA A 414 -14.04 -15.08 14.60
CA ALA A 414 -15.41 -14.62 14.81
C ALA A 414 -15.47 -13.47 15.81
N SER A 415 -16.39 -12.54 15.59
CA SER A 415 -16.86 -11.63 16.63
C SER A 415 -17.92 -12.30 17.50
N ASP A 416 -18.29 -11.67 18.61
CA ASP A 416 -19.36 -12.13 19.49
C ASP A 416 -20.74 -12.04 18.81
N ASP A 417 -21.79 -12.46 19.50
CA ASP A 417 -23.16 -12.48 19.00
C ASP A 417 -23.67 -11.15 18.44
N TYR A 418 -23.10 -10.04 18.89
CA TYR A 418 -23.49 -8.68 18.49
C TYR A 418 -22.43 -7.97 17.64
N GLY A 419 -21.21 -8.51 17.52
CA GLY A 419 -20.11 -7.86 16.81
C GLY A 419 -19.43 -6.77 17.64
N ILE A 420 -19.38 -6.95 18.98
CA ILE A 420 -18.78 -5.98 19.91
C ILE A 420 -17.31 -6.29 20.15
N GLU A 421 -16.97 -7.57 20.36
CA GLU A 421 -15.62 -8.00 20.65
C GLU A 421 -15.25 -9.24 19.82
N VAL A 422 -13.98 -9.55 19.75
CA VAL A 422 -13.52 -10.81 19.16
C VAL A 422 -13.90 -11.95 20.11
N ALA A 423 -14.57 -12.98 19.59
CA ALA A 423 -14.96 -14.18 20.34
C ALA A 423 -14.04 -15.37 20.07
N ALA A 424 -13.43 -15.44 18.89
CA ALA A 424 -12.53 -16.54 18.51
C ALA A 424 -11.47 -16.08 17.51
N ASP A 425 -10.28 -16.66 17.63
CA ASP A 425 -9.18 -16.55 16.67
C ASP A 425 -8.83 -15.11 16.32
N GLU A 426 -8.54 -14.30 17.34
CA GLU A 426 -8.14 -12.90 17.20
C GLU A 426 -6.98 -12.75 16.21
N VAL A 427 -7.10 -11.77 15.29
CA VAL A 427 -6.05 -11.33 14.39
C VAL A 427 -5.77 -9.86 14.64
N HIS A 428 -4.76 -9.59 15.44
CA HIS A 428 -4.30 -8.22 15.66
C HIS A 428 -3.64 -7.65 14.39
N VAL A 429 -3.62 -6.33 14.22
CA VAL A 429 -2.94 -5.66 13.10
C VAL A 429 -1.51 -6.18 12.91
N HIS A 430 -0.77 -6.44 13.99
CA HIS A 430 0.58 -7.01 13.91
C HIS A 430 0.61 -8.46 13.41
N ASP A 431 -0.42 -9.27 13.70
CA ASP A 431 -0.54 -10.63 13.18
C ASP A 431 -0.86 -10.61 11.67
N PHE A 432 -1.67 -9.65 11.26
CA PHE A 432 -1.97 -9.41 9.85
C PHE A 432 -0.71 -9.04 9.08
N HIS A 433 0.10 -8.11 9.61
CA HIS A 433 1.40 -7.76 9.04
C HIS A 433 2.36 -8.95 8.98
N ALA A 434 2.48 -9.72 10.07
CA ALA A 434 3.34 -10.92 10.12
C ALA A 434 2.92 -11.94 9.05
N THR A 435 1.62 -12.12 8.86
CA THR A 435 1.07 -13.06 7.88
C THR A 435 1.35 -12.62 6.44
N ILE A 436 1.18 -11.32 6.13
CA ILE A 436 1.50 -10.76 4.81
C ILE A 436 3.00 -10.91 4.51
N LEU A 437 3.88 -10.58 5.46
CA LEU A 437 5.33 -10.75 5.30
C LEU A 437 5.71 -12.22 5.09
N HIS A 438 5.10 -13.15 5.84
CA HIS A 438 5.33 -14.58 5.70
C HIS A 438 4.93 -15.10 4.31
N LEU A 439 3.78 -14.68 3.77
CA LEU A 439 3.37 -15.03 2.41
C LEU A 439 4.37 -14.57 1.34
N LEU A 440 5.05 -13.45 1.58
CA LEU A 440 6.14 -12.94 0.74
C LEU A 440 7.48 -13.65 1.00
N GLY A 441 7.53 -14.63 1.90
CA GLY A 441 8.74 -15.37 2.28
C GLY A 441 9.67 -14.61 3.22
N LEU A 442 9.18 -13.55 3.87
CA LEU A 442 9.93 -12.74 4.83
C LEU A 442 9.62 -13.19 6.26
N ASP A 443 10.65 -13.42 7.05
CA ASP A 443 10.50 -13.62 8.50
C ASP A 443 10.40 -12.25 9.19
N HIS A 444 9.19 -11.91 9.66
CA HIS A 444 8.91 -10.64 10.30
C HIS A 444 9.74 -10.38 11.57
N THR A 445 10.32 -11.43 12.17
CA THR A 445 11.18 -11.30 13.36
C THR A 445 12.63 -11.02 13.01
N ARG A 446 13.06 -11.39 11.80
CA ARG A 446 14.42 -11.20 11.28
C ARG A 446 14.55 -9.98 10.39
N LEU A 447 13.46 -9.53 9.77
CA LEU A 447 13.42 -8.31 8.95
C LEU A 447 13.51 -7.08 9.87
N THR A 448 14.73 -6.69 10.21
CA THR A 448 15.02 -5.63 11.17
C THR A 448 15.90 -4.52 10.57
N TRP A 449 15.81 -3.35 11.18
CA TRP A 449 16.70 -2.22 10.92
C TRP A 449 17.16 -1.60 12.22
N ARG A 450 18.50 -1.43 12.35
CA ARG A 450 19.11 -0.79 13.51
C ARG A 450 18.98 0.72 13.42
N ASN A 451 18.21 1.31 14.33
CA ASN A 451 18.08 2.77 14.43
C ASN A 451 18.18 3.22 15.89
N SER A 452 19.00 4.24 16.16
CA SER A 452 19.17 4.82 17.50
C SER A 452 19.41 3.77 18.61
N GLY A 453 20.21 2.73 18.30
CA GLY A 453 20.59 1.70 19.27
C GLY A 453 19.59 0.55 19.45
N ARG A 454 18.43 0.59 18.79
CA ARG A 454 17.39 -0.47 18.82
C ARG A 454 17.21 -1.09 17.43
N ASP A 455 16.93 -2.38 17.38
CA ASP A 455 16.48 -3.07 16.17
C ASP A 455 14.96 -2.94 16.06
N PHE A 456 14.52 -2.27 15.00
CA PHE A 456 13.11 -2.08 14.67
C PHE A 456 12.67 -3.09 13.64
N ARG A 457 11.40 -3.48 13.68
CA ARG A 457 10.70 -4.27 12.68
C ARG A 457 9.25 -3.81 12.56
N LEU A 458 8.55 -4.15 11.46
CA LEU A 458 7.17 -3.73 11.21
C LEU A 458 6.22 -4.14 12.35
N THR A 459 6.39 -5.35 12.88
CA THR A 459 5.53 -5.92 13.93
C THR A 459 5.94 -5.54 15.35
N ASP A 460 6.92 -4.68 15.53
CA ASP A 460 7.52 -4.32 16.82
C ASP A 460 7.91 -5.58 17.62
N VAL A 461 7.40 -5.76 18.83
CA VAL A 461 7.62 -6.97 19.67
C VAL A 461 6.49 -8.00 19.53
N HIS A 462 5.51 -7.73 18.69
CA HIS A 462 4.30 -8.50 18.49
C HIS A 462 4.32 -9.29 17.19
N GLY A 463 3.17 -9.82 16.80
CA GLY A 463 2.91 -10.49 15.54
C GLY A 463 3.06 -12.00 15.62
N ARG A 464 1.99 -12.69 15.24
CA ARG A 464 1.91 -14.12 15.01
C ARG A 464 1.46 -14.36 13.58
N VAL A 465 2.14 -15.23 12.86
CA VAL A 465 1.65 -15.67 11.54
C VAL A 465 0.40 -16.52 11.71
N VAL A 466 -0.66 -16.19 11.03
CA VAL A 466 -1.93 -16.94 11.03
C VAL A 466 -1.81 -18.06 10.00
N HIS A 467 -1.18 -19.17 10.38
CA HIS A 467 -0.91 -20.30 9.49
C HIS A 467 -2.18 -20.99 9.00
N GLU A 468 -3.24 -20.92 9.75
CA GLU A 468 -4.52 -21.59 9.52
C GLU A 468 -5.24 -21.08 8.27
N ILE A 469 -4.95 -19.88 7.82
CA ILE A 469 -5.50 -19.31 6.57
C ILE A 469 -4.62 -19.56 5.35
N LEU A 470 -3.49 -20.23 5.50
CA LEU A 470 -2.54 -20.49 4.42
C LEU A 470 -2.86 -21.81 3.70
N SER A 471 -2.63 -21.85 2.38
CA SER A 471 -2.85 -23.02 1.52
C SER A 471 -1.65 -23.99 1.50
#